data_0fd54dcbd8a4f3806595de10cdf1450d
#
_entry.id   0fd54dcbd8a4f3806595de10cdf1450d
#
_cell.length_a   1.000
_cell.length_b   1.000
_cell.length_c   1.000
_cell.angle_alpha   90.00
_cell.angle_beta   90.00
_cell.angle_gamma   90.00
#
_symmetry.space_group_name_H-M   'P 1'
#
loop_
_entity.id
_entity.type
_entity.pdbx_description
1 polymer ?
#
loop_
_entity_poly.entity_id
_entity_poly.type
_entity_poly.pdbx_seq_one_letter_code
_entity_poly.pdbx_strand_id
1 'polypeptide(L)'
;MIPRLRPCIGWPELLALCMPARKGAVPEFERGFAALMEQGYAAAFPYGRTGLACLLEALGIRDKEIICPAWTCVVVPHAIVYSGNEPVFVDSRPEDYNMDLEAAEREITARTGAIIPTSLFGHPVDLDCLAGLRARHPGLPVIQDCAHSFAASWNGKPVQKEGIAAVFGLNISKLITSIFGGMVTTDDAALARELCRVREYTISPASWRKEWKNRLYLPAAAMALYPPVYGAINTLERMGSLNRFVKYYDEVAIDMPKDWQEGMGAVQAAVGIRQLTRYADIITRRRGTAAFYHKQLAGLPDIKLPPWAEGATWSHYTIRVKKREELLRQALRQGIQLGWLVEYNIPDMAAYRNRPGFRDCPAARMLAREAVNLPMWGGGLLKIADFFRSHIVYQHSN
;
A
#
# COMPACT_ATOMS: atom_id res chain seq x y z
N MET A 1 4.29 -21.00 -13.77
CA MET A 1 4.82 -19.61 -13.83
C MET A 1 4.97 -19.08 -12.41
N ILE A 2 6.01 -18.27 -12.12
CA ILE A 2 6.18 -17.59 -10.83
C ILE A 2 5.35 -16.30 -10.88
N PRO A 3 4.29 -16.15 -10.06
CA PRO A 3 3.46 -14.95 -10.05
C PRO A 3 4.17 -13.78 -9.35
N ARG A 4 3.93 -12.55 -9.82
CA ARG A 4 4.41 -11.31 -9.17
C ARG A 4 3.90 -11.15 -7.73
N LEU A 5 2.69 -11.64 -7.48
CA LEU A 5 2.02 -11.56 -6.20
C LEU A 5 1.42 -12.92 -5.84
N ARG A 6 1.60 -13.33 -4.61
CA ARG A 6 0.83 -14.39 -3.97
C ARG A 6 0.44 -13.92 -2.57
N PRO A 7 -0.85 -13.79 -2.28
CA PRO A 7 -1.28 -13.35 -0.97
C PRO A 7 -0.92 -14.36 0.11
N CYS A 8 -0.66 -13.87 1.32
CA CYS A 8 -0.34 -14.71 2.48
C CYS A 8 -1.60 -15.41 3.05
N ILE A 9 -2.38 -16.07 2.18
CA ILE A 9 -3.59 -16.81 2.54
C ILE A 9 -3.24 -18.28 2.73
N GLY A 10 -3.72 -18.87 3.80
CA GLY A 10 -3.60 -20.28 4.14
C GLY A 10 -4.91 -20.88 4.63
N TRP A 11 -4.83 -22.09 5.16
CA TRP A 11 -6.00 -22.77 5.73
C TRP A 11 -6.72 -21.97 6.83
N PRO A 12 -6.03 -21.23 7.74
CA PRO A 12 -6.74 -20.44 8.76
C PRO A 12 -7.72 -19.42 8.19
N GLU A 13 -7.32 -18.71 7.12
CA GLU A 13 -8.16 -17.72 6.45
C GLU A 13 -9.30 -18.38 5.66
N LEU A 14 -9.03 -19.50 4.98
CA LEU A 14 -10.05 -20.23 4.23
C LEU A 14 -11.09 -20.85 5.17
N LEU A 15 -10.67 -21.41 6.31
CA LEU A 15 -11.60 -21.94 7.32
C LEU A 15 -12.46 -20.83 7.95
N ALA A 16 -11.93 -19.61 8.10
CA ALA A 16 -12.70 -18.47 8.59
C ALA A 16 -13.91 -18.15 7.70
N LEU A 17 -13.83 -18.45 6.39
CA LEU A 17 -14.97 -18.27 5.47
C LEU A 17 -16.13 -19.22 5.74
N CYS A 18 -15.86 -20.41 6.28
CA CYS A 18 -16.88 -21.41 6.60
C CYS A 18 -17.59 -21.13 7.93
N MET A 19 -17.04 -20.23 8.75
CA MET A 19 -17.64 -19.87 10.03
C MET A 19 -18.88 -18.98 9.83
N PRO A 20 -19.91 -19.12 10.70
CA PRO A 20 -21.03 -18.18 10.70
C PRO A 20 -20.55 -16.74 10.93
N ALA A 21 -21.22 -15.79 10.31
CA ALA A 21 -20.96 -14.37 10.55
C ALA A 21 -21.20 -14.05 12.04
N ARG A 22 -20.13 -13.77 12.78
CA ARG A 22 -20.20 -13.54 14.23
C ARG A 22 -20.45 -12.05 14.50
N LYS A 23 -21.52 -11.78 15.27
CA LYS A 23 -21.74 -10.42 15.80
C LYS A 23 -20.51 -10.00 16.63
N GLY A 24 -20.01 -8.78 16.41
CA GLY A 24 -18.83 -8.25 17.12
C GLY A 24 -17.48 -8.63 16.50
N ALA A 25 -17.43 -9.33 15.35
CA ALA A 25 -16.16 -9.65 14.68
C ALA A 25 -15.38 -8.39 14.24
N VAL A 26 -16.07 -7.36 13.76
CA VAL A 26 -15.41 -6.10 13.35
C VAL A 26 -14.80 -5.38 14.55
N PRO A 27 -15.49 -5.12 15.66
CA PRO A 27 -14.88 -4.56 16.87
C PRO A 27 -13.74 -5.42 17.46
N GLU A 28 -13.80 -6.75 17.33
CA GLU A 28 -12.71 -7.63 17.74
C GLU A 28 -11.47 -7.43 16.86
N PHE A 29 -11.69 -7.34 15.54
CA PHE A 29 -10.61 -7.06 14.60
C PHE A 29 -9.98 -5.69 14.83
N GLU A 30 -10.79 -4.65 15.07
CA GLU A 30 -10.32 -3.29 15.41
C GLU A 30 -9.43 -3.31 16.65
N ARG A 31 -9.89 -3.93 17.74
CA ARG A 31 -9.06 -4.05 18.98
C ARG A 31 -7.76 -4.81 18.76
N GLY A 32 -7.83 -5.94 18.05
CA GLY A 32 -6.64 -6.74 17.74
C GLY A 32 -5.66 -5.99 16.84
N PHE A 33 -6.17 -5.21 15.88
CA PHE A 33 -5.34 -4.40 15.00
C PHE A 33 -4.68 -3.24 15.75
N ALA A 34 -5.43 -2.52 16.59
CA ALA A 34 -4.89 -1.46 17.45
C ALA A 34 -3.77 -2.00 18.34
N ALA A 35 -3.99 -3.14 19.01
CA ALA A 35 -2.98 -3.79 19.84
C ALA A 35 -1.72 -4.17 19.05
N LEU A 36 -1.87 -4.75 17.85
CA LEU A 36 -0.73 -5.11 16.99
C LEU A 36 0.06 -3.87 16.52
N MET A 37 -0.63 -2.74 16.29
CA MET A 37 -0.01 -1.48 15.87
C MET A 37 0.44 -0.63 17.07
N GLU A 38 0.31 -1.12 18.30
CA GLU A 38 0.66 -0.41 19.54
C GLU A 38 -0.04 0.95 19.66
N GLN A 39 -1.29 1.04 19.18
CA GLN A 39 -2.11 2.24 19.27
C GLN A 39 -3.37 2.02 20.08
N GLY A 40 -3.92 3.11 20.65
CA GLY A 40 -5.06 3.03 21.55
C GLY A 40 -6.36 2.64 20.86
N TYR A 41 -6.54 3.07 19.61
CA TYR A 41 -7.79 2.91 18.88
C TYR A 41 -7.57 2.53 17.42
N ALA A 42 -8.51 1.75 16.87
CA ALA A 42 -8.60 1.47 15.46
C ALA A 42 -10.06 1.50 15.01
N ALA A 43 -10.31 1.99 13.79
CA ALA A 43 -11.61 2.00 13.15
C ALA A 43 -11.52 1.39 11.75
N ALA A 44 -12.37 0.39 11.48
CA ALA A 44 -12.40 -0.33 10.22
C ALA A 44 -13.29 0.37 9.18
N PHE A 45 -12.82 0.37 7.93
CA PHE A 45 -13.48 0.95 6.77
C PHE A 45 -13.53 -0.04 5.60
N PRO A 46 -14.43 0.16 4.61
CA PRO A 46 -14.48 -0.70 3.43
C PRO A 46 -13.20 -0.66 2.59
N TYR A 47 -12.48 0.47 2.61
CA TYR A 47 -11.22 0.69 1.91
C TYR A 47 -10.35 1.68 2.70
N GLY A 48 -9.02 1.62 2.52
CA GLY A 48 -8.10 2.60 3.11
C GLY A 48 -8.41 4.04 2.68
N ARG A 49 -8.77 4.23 1.39
CA ARG A 49 -9.16 5.55 0.86
C ARG A 49 -10.43 6.10 1.50
N THR A 50 -11.40 5.25 1.83
CA THR A 50 -12.59 5.64 2.58
C THR A 50 -12.22 6.06 3.99
N GLY A 51 -11.34 5.29 4.66
CA GLY A 51 -10.82 5.65 5.98
C GLY A 51 -10.10 6.99 5.98
N LEU A 52 -9.27 7.26 4.97
CA LEU A 52 -8.57 8.55 4.84
C LEU A 52 -9.55 9.71 4.63
N ALA A 53 -10.55 9.56 3.77
CA ALA A 53 -11.56 10.61 3.54
C ALA A 53 -12.36 10.90 4.83
N CYS A 54 -12.81 9.86 5.54
CA CYS A 54 -13.50 10.02 6.84
C CYS A 54 -12.58 10.61 7.93
N LEU A 55 -11.28 10.30 7.91
CA LEU A 55 -10.32 10.87 8.85
C LEU A 55 -10.13 12.37 8.62
N LEU A 56 -10.00 12.81 7.37
CA LEU A 56 -9.90 14.23 7.04
C LEU A 56 -11.16 15.00 7.48
N GLU A 57 -12.33 14.40 7.29
CA GLU A 57 -13.60 14.96 7.78
C GLU A 57 -13.67 15.00 9.31
N ALA A 58 -13.24 13.93 10.01
CA ALA A 58 -13.19 13.87 11.47
C ALA A 58 -12.22 14.90 12.08
N LEU A 59 -11.15 15.24 11.35
CA LEU A 59 -10.23 16.31 11.72
C LEU A 59 -10.75 17.72 11.39
N GLY A 60 -11.93 17.85 10.76
CA GLY A 60 -12.47 19.12 10.30
C GLY A 60 -11.67 19.77 9.17
N ILE A 61 -10.88 18.99 8.45
CA ILE A 61 -10.02 19.48 7.36
C ILE A 61 -10.82 19.48 6.06
N ARG A 62 -11.22 20.68 5.63
CA ARG A 62 -11.98 20.91 4.39
C ARG A 62 -11.50 22.20 3.72
N ASP A 63 -11.56 22.22 2.39
CA ASP A 63 -11.10 23.34 1.56
C ASP A 63 -9.63 23.74 1.85
N LYS A 64 -8.81 22.74 2.20
CA LYS A 64 -7.40 22.87 2.53
C LYS A 64 -6.49 22.19 1.50
N GLU A 65 -5.22 22.55 1.55
CA GLU A 65 -4.15 21.89 0.82
C GLU A 65 -3.60 20.72 1.65
N ILE A 66 -3.47 19.54 1.03
CA ILE A 66 -2.92 18.35 1.70
C ILE A 66 -1.66 17.93 0.96
N ILE A 67 -0.53 18.04 1.63
CA ILE A 67 0.76 17.64 1.07
C ILE A 67 0.87 16.12 1.05
N CYS A 68 1.16 15.54 -0.12
CA CYS A 68 1.30 14.10 -0.31
C CYS A 68 2.36 13.76 -1.37
N PRO A 69 2.90 12.51 -1.39
CA PRO A 69 3.90 12.13 -2.37
C PRO A 69 3.32 12.13 -3.80
N ALA A 70 4.12 12.55 -4.76
CA ALA A 70 3.81 12.44 -6.19
C ALA A 70 3.88 10.99 -6.70
N TRP A 71 4.67 10.14 -6.04
CA TRP A 71 4.82 8.74 -6.36
C TRP A 71 4.33 7.85 -5.21
N THR A 72 3.07 7.59 -5.20
CA THR A 72 2.36 6.70 -4.25
C THR A 72 1.14 6.09 -4.93
N CYS A 73 0.33 5.37 -4.19
CA CYS A 73 -0.93 4.86 -4.71
C CYS A 73 -1.90 6.03 -4.97
N VAL A 74 -2.40 6.13 -6.20
CA VAL A 74 -3.33 7.20 -6.63
C VAL A 74 -4.61 7.31 -5.80
N VAL A 75 -4.95 6.27 -5.04
CA VAL A 75 -6.10 6.29 -4.13
C VAL A 75 -5.95 7.29 -2.97
N VAL A 76 -4.72 7.71 -2.64
CA VAL A 76 -4.46 8.74 -1.62
C VAL A 76 -4.96 10.10 -2.08
N PRO A 77 -4.49 10.68 -3.20
CA PRO A 77 -5.03 11.95 -3.68
C PRO A 77 -6.51 11.86 -4.11
N HIS A 78 -7.02 10.69 -4.54
CA HIS A 78 -8.47 10.52 -4.75
C HIS A 78 -9.25 10.77 -3.45
N ALA A 79 -8.80 10.20 -2.33
CA ALA A 79 -9.44 10.42 -1.02
C ALA A 79 -9.36 11.88 -0.57
N ILE A 80 -8.24 12.56 -0.84
CA ILE A 80 -8.05 13.99 -0.55
C ILE A 80 -9.09 14.84 -1.31
N VAL A 81 -9.19 14.64 -2.63
CA VAL A 81 -10.16 15.38 -3.46
C VAL A 81 -11.59 15.04 -3.05
N TYR A 82 -11.86 13.77 -2.76
CA TYR A 82 -13.20 13.33 -2.37
C TYR A 82 -13.66 13.90 -1.02
N SER A 83 -12.73 14.22 -0.12
CA SER A 83 -12.99 14.93 1.14
C SER A 83 -13.12 16.47 0.98
N GLY A 84 -13.10 17.00 -0.24
CA GLY A 84 -13.21 18.43 -0.52
C GLY A 84 -11.90 19.20 -0.32
N ASN A 85 -10.76 18.54 -0.38
CA ASN A 85 -9.43 19.13 -0.24
C ASN A 85 -8.63 19.08 -1.54
N GLU A 86 -7.53 19.81 -1.61
CA GLU A 86 -6.62 19.85 -2.76
C GLU A 86 -5.30 19.14 -2.45
N PRO A 87 -4.91 18.08 -3.21
CA PRO A 87 -3.60 17.47 -3.03
C PRO A 87 -2.49 18.37 -3.58
N VAL A 88 -1.47 18.64 -2.78
CA VAL A 88 -0.22 19.29 -3.18
C VAL A 88 0.84 18.20 -3.27
N PHE A 89 1.37 17.99 -4.47
CA PHE A 89 2.30 16.92 -4.73
C PHE A 89 3.73 17.31 -4.42
N VAL A 90 4.46 16.41 -3.78
CA VAL A 90 5.89 16.57 -3.47
C VAL A 90 6.66 15.41 -4.08
N ASP A 91 7.82 15.71 -4.65
CA ASP A 91 8.66 14.70 -5.30
C ASP A 91 9.19 13.67 -4.30
N SER A 92 9.63 12.54 -4.82
CA SER A 92 10.16 11.43 -4.03
C SER A 92 11.68 11.43 -4.06
N ARG A 93 12.27 10.93 -2.99
CA ARG A 93 13.69 10.62 -2.93
C ARG A 93 13.98 9.32 -3.71
N PRO A 94 14.85 9.35 -4.73
CA PRO A 94 15.17 8.16 -5.49
C PRO A 94 15.85 7.05 -4.68
N GLU A 95 16.42 7.41 -3.54
CA GLU A 95 17.21 6.52 -2.68
C GLU A 95 16.32 5.54 -1.91
N ASP A 96 15.25 6.05 -1.30
CA ASP A 96 14.37 5.27 -0.42
C ASP A 96 12.89 5.25 -0.86
N TYR A 97 12.57 5.92 -1.98
CA TYR A 97 11.25 5.99 -2.58
C TYR A 97 10.22 6.85 -1.83
N ASN A 98 10.52 7.29 -0.63
CA ASN A 98 9.63 8.09 0.20
C ASN A 98 9.60 9.55 -0.26
N MET A 99 8.62 10.29 0.20
CA MET A 99 8.48 11.72 -0.05
C MET A 99 9.70 12.49 0.50
N ASP A 100 10.20 13.44 -0.25
CA ASP A 100 11.21 14.40 0.23
C ASP A 100 10.55 15.34 1.24
N LEU A 101 10.84 15.13 2.53
CA LEU A 101 10.25 15.91 3.63
C LEU A 101 10.76 17.37 3.67
N GLU A 102 11.99 17.63 3.18
CA GLU A 102 12.48 19.00 3.08
C GLU A 102 11.77 19.75 1.96
N ALA A 103 11.50 19.07 0.83
CA ALA A 103 10.66 19.62 -0.22
C ALA A 103 9.21 19.80 0.26
N ALA A 104 8.68 18.87 1.04
CA ALA A 104 7.34 18.97 1.61
C ALA A 104 7.21 20.20 2.53
N GLU A 105 8.25 20.49 3.32
CA GLU A 105 8.25 21.67 4.19
C GLU A 105 8.19 22.99 3.39
N ARG A 106 8.85 23.06 2.25
CA ARG A 106 8.81 24.25 1.37
C ARG A 106 7.44 24.52 0.76
N GLU A 107 6.60 23.50 0.67
CA GLU A 107 5.22 23.61 0.16
C GLU A 107 4.18 23.95 1.25
N ILE A 108 4.59 24.10 2.52
CA ILE A 108 3.68 24.48 3.60
C ILE A 108 3.26 25.93 3.46
N THR A 109 1.95 26.16 3.42
CA THR A 109 1.30 27.48 3.35
C THR A 109 0.28 27.64 4.48
N ALA A 110 -0.31 28.83 4.62
CA ALA A 110 -1.43 29.06 5.53
C ALA A 110 -2.69 28.24 5.17
N ARG A 111 -2.75 27.68 3.97
CA ARG A 111 -3.83 26.80 3.50
C ARG A 111 -3.56 25.34 3.79
N THR A 112 -2.34 24.96 4.16
CA THR A 112 -1.99 23.56 4.41
C THR A 112 -2.76 23.02 5.61
N GLY A 113 -3.54 21.97 5.39
CA GLY A 113 -4.36 21.33 6.42
C GLY A 113 -3.73 20.08 7.01
N ALA A 114 -2.90 19.34 6.26
CA ALA A 114 -2.18 18.16 6.73
C ALA A 114 -1.03 17.77 5.80
N ILE A 115 -0.14 16.93 6.31
CA ILE A 115 0.89 16.22 5.53
C ILE A 115 0.62 14.72 5.64
N ILE A 116 0.69 14.00 4.51
CA ILE A 116 0.50 12.56 4.43
C ILE A 116 1.78 11.89 3.89
N PRO A 117 2.81 11.67 4.71
CA PRO A 117 3.96 10.89 4.30
C PRO A 117 3.57 9.41 4.16
N THR A 118 4.10 8.75 3.12
CA THR A 118 3.89 7.33 2.86
C THR A 118 5.18 6.56 3.10
N SER A 119 5.14 5.53 3.96
CA SER A 119 6.25 4.57 4.08
C SER A 119 6.15 3.53 2.96
N LEU A 120 6.59 3.93 1.76
CA LEU A 120 6.37 3.20 0.52
C LEU A 120 7.16 1.88 0.50
N PHE A 121 6.56 0.81 -0.02
CA PHE A 121 7.15 -0.55 -0.12
C PHE A 121 7.58 -1.17 1.21
N GLY A 122 7.21 -0.54 2.33
CA GLY A 122 7.60 -0.96 3.68
C GLY A 122 8.89 -0.32 4.19
N HIS A 123 9.46 0.63 3.44
CA HIS A 123 10.56 1.45 3.93
C HIS A 123 10.02 2.53 4.86
N PRO A 124 10.51 2.62 6.11
CA PRO A 124 10.02 3.64 7.04
C PRO A 124 10.36 5.04 6.54
N VAL A 125 9.44 5.97 6.73
CA VAL A 125 9.70 7.41 6.59
C VAL A 125 10.78 7.82 7.59
N ASP A 126 11.64 8.78 7.22
CA ASP A 126 12.63 9.39 8.10
C ASP A 126 11.91 10.18 9.20
N LEU A 127 11.80 9.56 10.38
CA LEU A 127 11.11 10.15 11.53
C LEU A 127 11.92 11.27 12.19
N ASP A 128 13.23 11.32 12.01
CA ASP A 128 14.06 12.38 12.57
C ASP A 128 13.85 13.69 11.76
N CYS A 129 13.83 13.60 10.42
CA CYS A 129 13.44 14.70 9.56
C CYS A 129 11.99 15.14 9.81
N LEU A 130 11.06 14.19 9.94
CA LEU A 130 9.66 14.47 10.24
C LEU A 130 9.47 15.18 11.60
N ALA A 131 10.23 14.77 12.62
CA ALA A 131 10.20 15.40 13.94
C ALA A 131 10.67 16.87 13.87
N GLY A 132 11.74 17.14 13.09
CA GLY A 132 12.19 18.50 12.83
C GLY A 132 11.14 19.38 12.17
N LEU A 133 10.44 18.84 11.14
CA LEU A 133 9.36 19.53 10.47
C LEU A 133 8.20 19.82 11.45
N ARG A 134 7.77 18.85 12.24
CA ARG A 134 6.71 19.03 13.24
C ARG A 134 7.06 20.06 14.31
N ALA A 135 8.32 20.14 14.72
CA ALA A 135 8.77 21.13 15.69
C ALA A 135 8.67 22.57 15.13
N ARG A 136 8.91 22.76 13.84
CA ARG A 136 8.76 24.07 13.18
C ARG A 136 7.30 24.41 12.83
N HIS A 137 6.45 23.38 12.69
CA HIS A 137 5.01 23.52 12.36
C HIS A 137 4.12 22.77 13.38
N PRO A 138 4.08 23.17 14.67
CA PRO A 138 3.50 22.37 15.76
C PRO A 138 1.98 22.16 15.66
N GLY A 139 1.28 22.95 14.86
CA GLY A 139 -0.17 22.82 14.67
C GLY A 139 -0.56 22.00 13.43
N LEU A 140 0.40 21.53 12.64
CA LEU A 140 0.11 20.85 11.38
C LEU A 140 -0.06 19.33 11.59
N PRO A 141 -1.27 18.77 11.30
CA PRO A 141 -1.51 17.35 11.41
C PRO A 141 -0.64 16.53 10.46
N VAL A 142 -0.01 15.47 10.97
CA VAL A 142 0.67 14.44 10.18
C VAL A 142 -0.16 13.18 10.23
N ILE A 143 -0.54 12.64 9.05
CA ILE A 143 -1.27 11.39 8.89
C ILE A 143 -0.33 10.39 8.20
N GLN A 144 0.07 9.33 8.88
CA GLN A 144 0.95 8.32 8.30
C GLN A 144 0.18 7.42 7.33
N ASP A 145 0.58 7.38 6.05
CA ASP A 145 0.12 6.33 5.15
C ASP A 145 0.98 5.07 5.34
N CYS A 146 0.45 4.15 6.10
CA CYS A 146 1.06 2.87 6.42
C CYS A 146 0.51 1.70 5.58
N ALA A 147 -0.13 1.97 4.43
CA ALA A 147 -0.70 0.93 3.58
C ALA A 147 0.31 -0.09 3.06
N HIS A 148 1.61 0.20 3.12
CA HIS A 148 2.71 -0.69 2.76
C HIS A 148 3.62 -1.06 3.94
N SER A 149 3.48 -0.41 5.10
CA SER A 149 4.52 -0.43 6.13
C SER A 149 4.14 -1.07 7.45
N PHE A 150 2.90 -1.44 7.69
CA PHE A 150 2.40 -2.13 8.89
C PHE A 150 3.48 -2.36 9.97
N ALA A 151 3.55 -1.48 10.98
CA ALA A 151 4.58 -1.50 12.02
C ALA A 151 6.05 -1.47 11.53
N ALA A 152 6.34 -0.84 10.40
CA ALA A 152 7.72 -0.48 10.07
C ALA A 152 8.25 0.51 11.11
N SER A 153 9.56 0.48 11.36
CA SER A 153 10.17 1.34 12.37
C SER A 153 11.39 2.07 11.82
N TRP A 154 11.58 3.31 12.26
CA TRP A 154 12.76 4.12 12.05
C TRP A 154 13.53 4.20 13.37
N ASN A 155 14.77 3.71 13.38
CA ASN A 155 15.59 3.68 14.61
C ASN A 155 14.82 3.11 15.82
N GLY A 156 14.04 2.04 15.61
CA GLY A 156 13.25 1.39 16.66
C GLY A 156 11.90 2.05 16.97
N LYS A 157 11.59 3.23 16.41
CA LYS A 157 10.31 3.93 16.60
C LYS A 157 9.30 3.52 15.52
N PRO A 158 8.12 2.98 15.87
CA PRO A 158 7.10 2.59 14.90
C PRO A 158 6.55 3.82 14.16
N VAL A 159 6.55 3.78 12.81
CA VAL A 159 6.13 4.94 11.99
C VAL A 159 4.67 5.33 12.22
N GLN A 160 3.78 4.37 12.45
CA GLN A 160 2.35 4.64 12.67
C GLN A 160 2.06 5.46 13.94
N LYS A 161 3.00 5.53 14.87
CA LYS A 161 2.86 6.31 16.12
C LYS A 161 3.28 7.79 15.96
N GLU A 162 3.95 8.11 14.86
CA GLU A 162 4.50 9.45 14.63
C GLU A 162 3.55 10.30 13.79
N GLY A 163 2.49 10.80 14.42
CA GLY A 163 1.45 11.62 13.81
C GLY A 163 0.18 11.61 14.64
N ILE A 164 -0.89 12.23 14.09
CA ILE A 164 -2.21 12.23 14.74
C ILE A 164 -2.95 10.93 14.51
N ALA A 165 -2.71 10.28 13.37
CA ALA A 165 -3.32 9.02 12.98
C ALA A 165 -2.49 8.30 11.91
N ALA A 166 -2.77 7.01 11.70
CA ALA A 166 -2.22 6.23 10.60
C ALA A 166 -3.33 5.52 9.80
N VAL A 167 -3.14 5.41 8.49
CA VAL A 167 -4.08 4.78 7.56
C VAL A 167 -3.47 3.53 6.95
N PHE A 168 -4.24 2.44 6.89
CA PHE A 168 -3.83 1.15 6.35
C PHE A 168 -4.81 0.65 5.29
N GLY A 169 -4.28 0.10 4.21
CA GLY A 169 -5.06 -0.66 3.24
C GLY A 169 -5.00 -2.16 3.55
N LEU A 170 -6.14 -2.86 3.48
CA LEU A 170 -6.25 -4.27 3.85
C LEU A 170 -6.71 -5.14 2.67
N ASN A 171 -6.42 -4.72 1.44
CA ASN A 171 -6.73 -5.54 0.28
C ASN A 171 -5.83 -6.79 0.20
N ILE A 172 -6.18 -7.72 -0.71
CA ILE A 172 -5.52 -9.03 -0.84
C ILE A 172 -4.00 -8.96 -1.12
N SER A 173 -3.50 -7.83 -1.60
CA SER A 173 -2.07 -7.64 -1.90
C SER A 173 -1.23 -7.13 -0.73
N LYS A 174 -1.86 -6.78 0.39
CA LYS A 174 -1.20 -6.15 1.54
C LYS A 174 -0.60 -7.18 2.50
N LEU A 175 0.24 -6.71 3.43
CA LEU A 175 0.89 -7.55 4.44
C LEU A 175 -0.12 -8.23 5.36
N ILE A 176 -1.14 -7.49 5.78
CA ILE A 176 -2.33 -8.00 6.43
C ILE A 176 -3.49 -7.80 5.47
N THR A 177 -4.28 -8.82 5.24
CA THR A 177 -5.48 -8.71 4.40
C THR A 177 -6.74 -9.06 5.16
N SER A 178 -7.81 -8.29 4.88
CA SER A 178 -9.20 -8.65 5.20
C SER A 178 -10.01 -8.84 3.91
N ILE A 179 -9.38 -9.36 2.85
CA ILE A 179 -9.88 -9.50 1.49
C ILE A 179 -9.90 -8.14 0.79
N PHE A 180 -10.78 -7.25 1.23
CA PHE A 180 -10.83 -5.81 0.98
C PHE A 180 -11.01 -5.12 2.32
N GLY A 181 -10.51 -3.89 2.46
CA GLY A 181 -10.68 -3.15 3.70
C GLY A 181 -9.68 -2.01 3.85
N GLY A 182 -9.90 -1.26 4.88
CA GLY A 182 -8.99 -0.25 5.41
C GLY A 182 -9.10 -0.17 6.92
N MET A 183 -8.08 0.38 7.55
CA MET A 183 -8.07 0.66 8.98
C MET A 183 -7.48 2.04 9.20
N VAL A 184 -8.02 2.78 10.14
CA VAL A 184 -7.43 4.02 10.65
C VAL A 184 -7.12 3.79 12.11
N THR A 185 -5.91 4.14 12.55
CA THR A 185 -5.51 4.03 13.97
C THR A 185 -5.09 5.38 14.52
N THR A 186 -5.29 5.58 15.82
CA THR A 186 -4.87 6.77 16.53
C THR A 186 -4.72 6.49 18.03
N ASP A 187 -3.90 7.28 18.71
CA ASP A 187 -3.82 7.30 20.18
C ASP A 187 -4.75 8.38 20.81
N ASP A 188 -5.31 9.27 19.98
CA ASP A 188 -6.22 10.32 20.43
C ASP A 188 -7.66 9.79 20.58
N ALA A 189 -8.13 9.73 21.84
CA ALA A 189 -9.49 9.27 22.16
C ALA A 189 -10.60 10.19 21.62
N ALA A 190 -10.35 11.50 21.50
CA ALA A 190 -11.32 12.44 20.96
C ALA A 190 -11.47 12.24 19.46
N LEU A 191 -10.35 12.13 18.74
CA LEU A 191 -10.34 11.82 17.32
C LEU A 191 -10.97 10.46 17.03
N ALA A 192 -10.70 9.45 17.85
CA ALA A 192 -11.29 8.10 17.68
C ALA A 192 -12.82 8.16 17.79
N ARG A 193 -13.38 8.92 18.74
CA ARG A 193 -14.83 9.11 18.87
C ARG A 193 -15.42 9.83 17.67
N GLU A 194 -14.77 10.91 17.24
CA GLU A 194 -15.24 11.70 16.09
C GLU A 194 -15.18 10.87 14.80
N LEU A 195 -14.11 10.09 14.60
CA LEU A 195 -13.97 9.19 13.45
C LEU A 195 -15.08 8.12 13.45
N CYS A 196 -15.43 7.56 14.60
CA CYS A 196 -16.58 6.64 14.71
C CYS A 196 -17.88 7.31 14.37
N ARG A 197 -18.10 8.56 14.83
CA ARG A 197 -19.28 9.37 14.51
C ARG A 197 -19.39 9.63 13.00
N VAL A 198 -18.30 10.05 12.36
CA VAL A 198 -18.24 10.24 10.89
C VAL A 198 -18.58 8.94 10.18
N ARG A 199 -17.98 7.81 10.60
CA ARG A 199 -18.26 6.49 10.03
C ARG A 199 -19.73 6.10 10.13
N GLU A 200 -20.39 6.35 11.26
CA GLU A 200 -21.79 5.97 11.49
C GLU A 200 -22.77 6.62 10.52
N TYR A 201 -22.56 7.89 10.12
CA TYR A 201 -23.45 8.53 9.15
C TYR A 201 -23.00 8.40 7.69
N THR A 202 -21.71 8.06 7.45
CA THR A 202 -21.19 7.92 6.08
C THR A 202 -21.31 6.49 5.56
N ILE A 203 -21.17 5.49 6.46
CA ILE A 203 -20.99 4.09 6.09
C ILE A 203 -22.18 3.25 6.55
N SER A 204 -22.85 2.60 5.62
CA SER A 204 -23.91 1.63 5.91
C SER A 204 -23.33 0.28 6.34
N PRO A 205 -24.05 -0.53 7.13
CA PRO A 205 -23.63 -1.89 7.44
C PRO A 205 -23.38 -2.75 6.20
N ALA A 206 -22.47 -3.72 6.30
CA ALA A 206 -22.21 -4.67 5.23
C ALA A 206 -23.46 -5.48 4.88
N SER A 207 -23.80 -5.57 3.59
CA SER A 207 -24.92 -6.36 3.10
C SER A 207 -24.57 -7.86 3.09
N TRP A 208 -25.60 -8.71 3.13
CA TRP A 208 -25.43 -10.15 2.96
C TRP A 208 -24.80 -10.52 1.61
N ARG A 209 -25.06 -9.70 0.57
CA ARG A 209 -24.47 -9.89 -0.77
C ARG A 209 -22.96 -9.67 -0.75
N LYS A 210 -22.49 -8.66 -0.02
CA LYS A 210 -21.05 -8.41 0.17
C LYS A 210 -20.39 -9.56 0.93
N GLU A 211 -21.03 -10.07 1.98
CA GLU A 211 -20.55 -11.22 2.74
C GLU A 211 -20.37 -12.45 1.85
N TRP A 212 -21.37 -12.80 1.04
CA TRP A 212 -21.29 -13.93 0.10
C TRP A 212 -20.25 -13.69 -1.01
N LYS A 213 -20.21 -12.49 -1.57
CA LYS A 213 -19.18 -12.11 -2.56
C LYS A 213 -17.78 -12.36 -2.01
N ASN A 214 -17.49 -11.94 -0.78
CA ASN A 214 -16.18 -12.11 -0.15
C ASN A 214 -15.84 -13.57 0.15
N ARG A 215 -16.84 -14.38 0.57
CA ARG A 215 -16.68 -15.84 0.75
C ARG A 215 -16.27 -16.56 -0.54
N LEU A 216 -16.82 -16.15 -1.67
CA LEU A 216 -16.51 -16.74 -2.98
C LEU A 216 -15.22 -16.17 -3.58
N TYR A 217 -14.98 -14.87 -3.38
CA TYR A 217 -13.83 -14.18 -3.97
C TYR A 217 -12.49 -14.69 -3.42
N LEU A 218 -12.36 -14.90 -2.11
CA LEU A 218 -11.07 -15.24 -1.51
C LEU A 218 -10.51 -16.59 -2.01
N PRO A 219 -11.29 -17.71 -2.03
CA PRO A 219 -10.81 -18.96 -2.60
C PRO A 219 -10.50 -18.86 -4.09
N ALA A 220 -11.35 -18.15 -4.85
CA ALA A 220 -11.13 -17.94 -6.29
C ALA A 220 -9.82 -17.18 -6.55
N ALA A 221 -9.56 -16.11 -5.82
CA ALA A 221 -8.32 -15.34 -5.92
C ALA A 221 -7.10 -16.16 -5.47
N ALA A 222 -7.20 -16.93 -4.39
CA ALA A 222 -6.13 -17.79 -3.93
C ALA A 222 -5.78 -18.87 -4.98
N MET A 223 -6.78 -19.45 -5.64
CA MET A 223 -6.60 -20.40 -6.72
C MET A 223 -6.01 -19.75 -7.97
N ALA A 224 -6.51 -18.59 -8.37
CA ALA A 224 -6.03 -17.86 -9.55
C ALA A 224 -4.55 -17.47 -9.42
N LEU A 225 -4.08 -17.17 -8.20
CA LEU A 225 -2.70 -16.79 -7.91
C LEU A 225 -1.81 -18.00 -7.51
N TYR A 226 -2.33 -19.22 -7.61
CA TYR A 226 -1.56 -20.44 -7.37
C TYR A 226 -0.63 -20.72 -8.55
N PRO A 227 0.70 -20.93 -8.34
CA PRO A 227 1.68 -20.99 -9.43
C PRO A 227 1.38 -21.93 -10.59
N PRO A 228 0.85 -23.16 -10.40
CA PRO A 228 0.45 -24.05 -11.49
C PRO A 228 -0.67 -23.47 -12.38
N VAL A 229 -1.65 -22.78 -11.79
CA VAL A 229 -2.82 -22.19 -12.48
C VAL A 229 -2.49 -20.82 -13.06
N TYR A 230 -1.60 -20.10 -12.41
CA TYR A 230 -1.29 -18.70 -12.73
C TYR A 230 -0.86 -18.45 -14.18
N GLY A 231 -0.19 -19.43 -14.81
CA GLY A 231 0.21 -19.30 -16.21
C GLY A 231 -0.97 -19.08 -17.15
N ALA A 232 -2.05 -19.84 -16.99
CA ALA A 232 -3.27 -19.68 -17.78
C ALA A 232 -3.97 -18.35 -17.47
N ILE A 233 -4.09 -17.99 -16.17
CA ILE A 233 -4.67 -16.70 -15.75
C ILE A 233 -3.91 -15.52 -16.32
N ASN A 234 -2.57 -15.55 -16.29
CA ASN A 234 -1.74 -14.48 -16.85
C ASN A 234 -1.91 -14.35 -18.38
N THR A 235 -2.12 -15.46 -19.07
CA THR A 235 -2.43 -15.41 -20.51
C THR A 235 -3.76 -14.70 -20.76
N LEU A 236 -4.81 -15.02 -20.00
CA LEU A 236 -6.12 -14.37 -20.09
C LEU A 236 -6.05 -12.87 -19.71
N GLU A 237 -5.26 -12.52 -18.69
CA GLU A 237 -5.00 -11.12 -18.32
C GLU A 237 -4.38 -10.34 -19.50
N ARG A 238 -3.36 -10.91 -20.13
CA ARG A 238 -2.68 -10.30 -21.29
C ARG A 238 -3.56 -10.20 -22.54
N MET A 239 -4.53 -11.09 -22.71
CA MET A 239 -5.56 -11.00 -23.75
C MET A 239 -6.63 -9.94 -23.45
N GLY A 240 -6.51 -9.23 -22.33
CA GLY A 240 -7.45 -8.17 -21.93
C GLY A 240 -8.75 -8.67 -21.29
N SER A 241 -8.98 -9.98 -21.22
CA SER A 241 -10.23 -10.57 -20.72
C SER A 241 -10.47 -10.29 -19.23
N LEU A 242 -9.41 -9.94 -18.48
CA LEU A 242 -9.46 -9.70 -17.05
C LEU A 242 -9.22 -8.24 -16.65
N ASN A 243 -9.09 -7.31 -17.59
CA ASN A 243 -8.75 -5.90 -17.33
C ASN A 243 -9.65 -5.25 -16.27
N ARG A 244 -10.97 -5.52 -16.31
CA ARG A 244 -11.95 -4.98 -15.34
C ARG A 244 -11.73 -5.46 -13.90
N PHE A 245 -10.95 -6.52 -13.69
CA PHE A 245 -10.66 -7.08 -12.35
C PHE A 245 -9.29 -6.68 -11.84
N VAL A 246 -8.39 -6.24 -12.73
CA VAL A 246 -7.00 -5.93 -12.44
C VAL A 246 -6.78 -4.44 -12.26
N LYS A 247 -7.39 -3.60 -13.12
CA LYS A 247 -7.24 -2.15 -13.04
C LYS A 247 -8.18 -1.59 -11.95
N TYR A 248 -7.60 -0.94 -10.93
CA TYR A 248 -8.30 -0.44 -9.74
C TYR A 248 -8.41 1.10 -9.71
N TYR A 249 -7.98 1.77 -10.77
CA TYR A 249 -8.05 3.23 -10.92
C TYR A 249 -8.32 3.62 -12.37
N ASP A 250 -8.82 4.83 -12.56
CA ASP A 250 -8.93 5.51 -13.85
C ASP A 250 -7.88 6.63 -13.92
N GLU A 251 -7.29 6.86 -15.08
CA GLU A 251 -6.30 7.93 -15.29
C GLU A 251 -6.94 9.31 -15.47
N VAL A 252 -8.22 9.33 -15.81
CA VAL A 252 -8.98 10.54 -16.13
C VAL A 252 -9.93 10.92 -15.01
N ALA A 253 -10.54 9.93 -14.35
CA ALA A 253 -11.56 10.13 -13.35
C ALA A 253 -11.01 9.98 -11.92
N ILE A 254 -11.42 10.87 -11.04
CA ILE A 254 -11.21 10.74 -9.59
C ILE A 254 -12.47 10.09 -9.03
N ASP A 255 -12.37 8.81 -8.67
CA ASP A 255 -13.52 8.04 -8.24
C ASP A 255 -13.29 7.29 -6.92
N MET A 256 -14.39 6.92 -6.31
CA MET A 256 -14.43 5.96 -5.21
C MET A 256 -15.04 4.64 -5.71
N PRO A 257 -14.68 3.48 -5.12
CA PRO A 257 -15.34 2.22 -5.45
C PRO A 257 -16.87 2.33 -5.26
N LYS A 258 -17.64 1.67 -6.10
CA LYS A 258 -19.12 1.74 -6.05
C LYS A 258 -19.70 1.37 -4.67
N ASP A 259 -19.01 0.53 -3.92
CA ASP A 259 -19.39 0.06 -2.58
C ASP A 259 -18.58 0.72 -1.45
N TRP A 260 -18.04 1.93 -1.69
CA TRP A 260 -17.19 2.64 -0.73
C TRP A 260 -17.93 3.05 0.57
N GLN A 261 -19.26 3.13 0.52
CA GLN A 261 -20.11 3.42 1.69
C GLN A 261 -20.67 2.15 2.35
N GLU A 262 -20.27 0.96 1.90
CA GLU A 262 -20.71 -0.28 2.50
C GLU A 262 -19.63 -0.88 3.40
N GLY A 263 -19.87 -0.89 4.71
CA GLY A 263 -18.89 -1.19 5.76
C GLY A 263 -18.17 -2.53 5.63
N MET A 264 -17.18 -2.72 6.47
CA MET A 264 -16.50 -4.02 6.61
C MET A 264 -17.47 -5.05 7.18
N GLY A 265 -17.52 -6.23 6.58
CA GLY A 265 -18.37 -7.33 7.03
C GLY A 265 -17.66 -8.27 8.01
N ALA A 266 -18.46 -9.14 8.65
CA ALA A 266 -17.96 -10.12 9.63
C ALA A 266 -16.98 -11.13 9.00
N VAL A 267 -17.19 -11.52 7.74
CA VAL A 267 -16.27 -12.40 6.99
C VAL A 267 -14.91 -11.74 6.79
N GLN A 268 -14.91 -10.48 6.40
CA GLN A 268 -13.67 -9.72 6.23
C GLN A 268 -12.91 -9.59 7.55
N ALA A 269 -13.62 -9.26 8.62
CA ALA A 269 -13.04 -9.17 9.96
C ALA A 269 -12.47 -10.52 10.44
N ALA A 270 -13.19 -11.62 10.22
CA ALA A 270 -12.72 -12.95 10.60
C ALA A 270 -11.43 -13.35 9.89
N VAL A 271 -11.30 -13.03 8.60
CA VAL A 271 -10.05 -13.23 7.84
C VAL A 271 -8.95 -12.34 8.41
N GLY A 272 -9.24 -11.06 8.67
CA GLY A 272 -8.30 -10.11 9.26
C GLY A 272 -7.76 -10.58 10.62
N ILE A 273 -8.62 -11.07 11.51
CA ILE A 273 -8.20 -11.61 12.82
C ILE A 273 -7.20 -12.76 12.66
N ARG A 274 -7.39 -13.66 11.68
CA ARG A 274 -6.43 -14.73 11.40
C ARG A 274 -5.09 -14.20 10.90
N GLN A 275 -5.11 -13.13 10.12
CA GLN A 275 -3.89 -12.48 9.63
C GLN A 275 -3.11 -11.82 10.78
N LEU A 276 -3.78 -11.21 11.76
CA LEU A 276 -3.11 -10.62 12.93
C LEU A 276 -2.27 -11.66 13.68
N THR A 277 -2.81 -12.86 13.92
CA THR A 277 -2.09 -13.92 14.62
C THR A 277 -0.88 -14.46 13.85
N ARG A 278 -0.82 -14.24 12.55
CA ARG A 278 0.26 -14.71 11.66
C ARG A 278 1.23 -13.60 11.24
N TYR A 279 1.00 -12.38 11.73
CA TYR A 279 1.74 -11.22 11.25
C TYR A 279 3.25 -11.35 11.47
N ALA A 280 3.70 -11.81 12.62
CA ALA A 280 5.13 -12.01 12.92
C ALA A 280 5.81 -12.96 11.92
N ASP A 281 5.14 -14.06 11.56
CA ASP A 281 5.64 -15.02 10.57
C ASP A 281 5.66 -14.40 9.17
N ILE A 282 4.66 -13.61 8.83
CA ILE A 282 4.59 -12.92 7.52
C ILE A 282 5.79 -11.97 7.38
N ILE A 283 6.07 -11.16 8.39
CA ILE A 283 7.18 -10.21 8.38
C ILE A 283 8.53 -10.93 8.36
N THR A 284 8.72 -11.96 9.15
CA THR A 284 9.95 -12.76 9.16
C THR A 284 10.26 -13.33 7.77
N ARG A 285 9.27 -13.89 7.08
CA ARG A 285 9.44 -14.40 5.71
C ARG A 285 9.74 -13.27 4.71
N ARG A 286 9.09 -12.11 4.82
CA ARG A 286 9.34 -10.95 3.97
C ARG A 286 10.77 -10.43 4.14
N ARG A 287 11.22 -10.27 5.38
CA ARG A 287 12.61 -9.86 5.68
C ARG A 287 13.62 -10.87 5.17
N GLY A 288 13.39 -12.18 5.36
CA GLY A 288 14.25 -13.24 4.82
C GLY A 288 14.32 -13.23 3.29
N THR A 289 13.18 -13.00 2.61
CA THR A 289 13.14 -12.87 1.15
C THR A 289 13.89 -11.62 0.68
N ALA A 290 13.72 -10.49 1.35
CA ALA A 290 14.44 -9.26 1.04
C ALA A 290 15.96 -9.42 1.22
N ALA A 291 16.40 -10.03 2.34
CA ALA A 291 17.81 -10.30 2.59
C ALA A 291 18.42 -11.23 1.53
N PHE A 292 17.66 -12.23 1.09
CA PHE A 292 18.09 -13.10 -0.01
C PHE A 292 18.32 -12.30 -1.29
N TYR A 293 17.34 -11.49 -1.73
CA TYR A 293 17.51 -10.66 -2.93
C TYR A 293 18.65 -9.67 -2.78
N HIS A 294 18.73 -9.00 -1.63
CA HIS A 294 19.78 -8.00 -1.39
C HIS A 294 21.18 -8.64 -1.56
N LYS A 295 21.38 -9.83 -1.00
CA LYS A 295 22.64 -10.60 -1.14
C LYS A 295 22.91 -11.06 -2.57
N GLN A 296 21.88 -11.60 -3.26
CA GLN A 296 22.07 -12.23 -4.56
C GLN A 296 22.21 -11.25 -5.73
N LEU A 297 21.66 -10.03 -5.57
CA LEU A 297 21.65 -9.01 -6.61
C LEU A 297 22.68 -7.89 -6.36
N ALA A 298 23.38 -7.95 -5.22
CA ALA A 298 24.43 -6.97 -4.89
C ALA A 298 25.54 -6.99 -5.94
N GLY A 299 25.94 -5.79 -6.39
CA GLY A 299 27.04 -5.62 -7.36
C GLY A 299 26.69 -5.95 -8.82
N LEU A 300 25.43 -6.36 -9.10
CA LEU A 300 25.01 -6.54 -10.49
C LEU A 300 24.92 -5.17 -11.19
N PRO A 301 25.55 -5.02 -12.38
CA PRO A 301 25.45 -3.78 -13.14
C PRO A 301 24.01 -3.50 -13.58
N ASP A 302 23.69 -2.21 -13.85
CA ASP A 302 22.39 -1.75 -14.32
C ASP A 302 21.18 -1.98 -13.39
N ILE A 303 21.41 -2.52 -12.18
CA ILE A 303 20.40 -2.65 -11.14
C ILE A 303 20.76 -1.76 -9.96
N LYS A 304 19.82 -0.91 -9.56
CA LYS A 304 19.90 -0.18 -8.29
C LYS A 304 19.02 -0.87 -7.26
N LEU A 305 19.61 -1.40 -6.21
CA LEU A 305 18.89 -1.98 -5.09
C LEU A 305 18.31 -0.91 -4.18
N PRO A 306 17.20 -1.19 -3.47
CA PRO A 306 16.73 -0.34 -2.40
C PRO A 306 17.74 -0.30 -1.25
N PRO A 307 17.81 0.77 -0.45
CA PRO A 307 18.66 0.79 0.74
C PRO A 307 18.23 -0.30 1.72
N TRP A 308 19.18 -0.89 2.43
CA TRP A 308 18.83 -1.79 3.51
C TRP A 308 18.35 -0.98 4.72
N ALA A 309 17.15 -1.27 5.21
CA ALA A 309 16.60 -0.66 6.40
C ALA A 309 16.11 -1.77 7.36
N GLU A 310 16.71 -1.85 8.55
CA GLU A 310 16.41 -2.92 9.52
C GLU A 310 14.94 -2.90 9.98
N GLY A 311 14.38 -1.70 10.14
CA GLY A 311 12.97 -1.51 10.51
C GLY A 311 11.97 -1.70 9.37
N ALA A 312 12.42 -1.96 8.15
CA ALA A 312 11.54 -2.15 7.01
C ALA A 312 10.73 -3.46 7.12
N THR A 313 9.48 -3.40 6.68
CA THR A 313 8.57 -4.56 6.62
C THR A 313 8.60 -5.28 5.28
N TRP A 314 9.25 -4.67 4.29
CA TRP A 314 9.48 -5.26 2.96
C TRP A 314 8.18 -5.78 2.34
N SER A 315 7.15 -4.95 2.31
CA SER A 315 5.91 -5.30 1.61
C SER A 315 6.17 -5.59 0.14
N HIS A 316 7.14 -4.88 -0.43
CA HIS A 316 7.67 -5.10 -1.77
C HIS A 316 9.20 -4.98 -1.72
N TYR A 317 9.89 -5.75 -2.55
CA TYR A 317 11.30 -5.54 -2.82
C TYR A 317 11.40 -4.91 -4.20
N THR A 318 11.71 -3.62 -4.22
CA THR A 318 11.68 -2.80 -5.43
C THR A 318 13.09 -2.44 -5.85
N ILE A 319 13.49 -2.86 -7.04
CA ILE A 319 14.75 -2.47 -7.66
C ILE A 319 14.48 -1.41 -8.73
N ARG A 320 15.51 -0.71 -9.18
CA ARG A 320 15.43 0.22 -10.31
C ARG A 320 16.28 -0.29 -11.47
N VAL A 321 15.69 -0.27 -12.66
CA VAL A 321 16.32 -0.74 -13.91
C VAL A 321 15.94 0.18 -15.05
N LYS A 322 16.92 0.74 -15.76
CA LYS A 322 16.66 1.68 -16.87
C LYS A 322 15.87 1.08 -18.02
N LYS A 323 16.13 -0.20 -18.36
CA LYS A 323 15.44 -0.94 -19.45
C LYS A 323 14.33 -1.83 -18.91
N ARG A 324 13.44 -1.28 -18.07
CA ARG A 324 12.38 -2.02 -17.37
C ARG A 324 11.56 -2.92 -18.32
N GLU A 325 11.02 -2.38 -19.39
CA GLU A 325 10.13 -3.11 -20.30
C GLU A 325 10.81 -4.32 -20.98
N GLU A 326 12.09 -4.19 -21.27
CA GLU A 326 12.88 -5.30 -21.81
C GLU A 326 13.06 -6.41 -20.77
N LEU A 327 13.45 -6.02 -19.54
CA LEU A 327 13.61 -6.95 -18.42
C LEU A 327 12.31 -7.70 -18.13
N LEU A 328 11.18 -7.00 -18.09
CA LEU A 328 9.87 -7.62 -17.84
C LEU A 328 9.50 -8.66 -18.91
N ARG A 329 9.72 -8.34 -20.19
CA ARG A 329 9.47 -9.28 -21.30
C ARG A 329 10.35 -10.51 -21.22
N GLN A 330 11.62 -10.35 -20.86
CA GLN A 330 12.58 -11.47 -20.80
C GLN A 330 12.30 -12.35 -19.57
N ALA A 331 12.01 -11.77 -18.40
CA ALA A 331 11.59 -12.52 -17.23
C ALA A 331 10.33 -13.36 -17.53
N LEU A 332 9.37 -12.77 -18.24
CA LEU A 332 8.14 -13.44 -18.59
C LEU A 332 8.38 -14.66 -19.52
N ARG A 333 9.30 -14.54 -20.50
CA ARG A 333 9.70 -15.67 -21.37
C ARG A 333 10.28 -16.83 -20.57
N GLN A 334 10.91 -16.56 -19.42
CA GLN A 334 11.43 -17.59 -18.51
C GLN A 334 10.39 -18.04 -17.48
N GLY A 335 9.15 -17.61 -17.60
CA GLY A 335 8.07 -17.99 -16.69
C GLY A 335 8.14 -17.28 -15.32
N ILE A 336 8.73 -16.09 -15.28
CA ILE A 336 8.82 -15.22 -14.11
C ILE A 336 8.03 -13.95 -14.42
N GLN A 337 6.97 -13.67 -13.66
CA GLN A 337 6.30 -12.37 -13.73
C GLN A 337 6.86 -11.44 -12.67
N LEU A 338 7.54 -10.39 -13.10
CA LEU A 338 7.93 -9.26 -12.27
C LEU A 338 6.78 -8.24 -12.22
N GLY A 339 6.79 -7.36 -11.23
CA GLY A 339 5.72 -6.38 -11.01
C GLY A 339 6.18 -4.93 -11.22
N TRP A 340 5.20 -4.05 -11.39
CA TRP A 340 5.35 -2.59 -11.42
C TRP A 340 4.16 -1.97 -10.69
N LEU A 341 4.24 -1.86 -9.37
CA LEU A 341 3.07 -1.50 -8.55
C LEU A 341 2.59 -0.06 -8.76
N VAL A 342 3.52 0.89 -8.90
CA VAL A 342 3.24 2.32 -9.15
C VAL A 342 3.92 2.68 -10.46
N GLU A 343 3.18 2.56 -11.57
CA GLU A 343 3.68 2.78 -12.94
C GLU A 343 3.49 4.20 -13.46
N TYR A 344 2.97 5.08 -12.61
CA TYR A 344 2.58 6.45 -12.95
C TYR A 344 3.23 7.46 -12.01
N ASN A 345 3.44 8.67 -12.52
CA ASN A 345 3.64 9.89 -11.73
C ASN A 345 2.28 10.58 -11.60
N ILE A 346 1.75 10.71 -10.41
CA ILE A 346 0.38 11.19 -10.19
C ILE A 346 0.14 12.59 -10.78
N PRO A 347 1.03 13.60 -10.60
CA PRO A 347 0.84 14.91 -11.22
C PRO A 347 0.66 14.89 -12.74
N ASP A 348 1.28 13.92 -13.45
CA ASP A 348 1.18 13.81 -14.92
C ASP A 348 -0.15 13.19 -15.39
N MET A 349 -0.91 12.58 -14.49
CA MET A 349 -2.21 11.96 -14.85
C MET A 349 -3.22 13.02 -15.27
N ALA A 350 -4.08 12.69 -16.21
CA ALA A 350 -5.10 13.60 -16.74
C ALA A 350 -6.01 14.18 -15.65
N ALA A 351 -6.28 13.41 -14.60
CA ALA A 351 -7.09 13.83 -13.46
C ALA A 351 -6.42 14.93 -12.60
N TYR A 352 -5.09 15.09 -12.66
CA TYR A 352 -4.34 15.94 -11.74
C TYR A 352 -3.50 17.04 -12.40
N ARG A 353 -3.07 16.87 -13.66
CA ARG A 353 -2.12 17.79 -14.34
C ARG A 353 -2.57 19.24 -14.45
N ASN A 354 -3.88 19.51 -14.36
CA ASN A 354 -4.46 20.85 -14.44
C ASN A 354 -4.96 21.38 -13.09
N ARG A 355 -4.65 20.68 -11.98
CA ARG A 355 -5.08 21.10 -10.63
C ARG A 355 -4.09 22.11 -10.04
N PRO A 356 -4.54 22.97 -9.10
CA PRO A 356 -3.68 23.97 -8.45
C PRO A 356 -2.47 23.35 -7.71
N GLY A 357 -2.65 22.14 -7.18
CA GLY A 357 -1.60 21.41 -6.46
C GLY A 357 -0.59 20.69 -7.35
N PHE A 358 -0.66 20.84 -8.68
CA PHE A 358 0.34 20.30 -9.59
C PHE A 358 1.75 20.80 -9.25
N ARG A 359 2.70 19.88 -9.24
CA ARG A 359 4.15 20.18 -9.19
C ARG A 359 4.89 19.30 -10.17
N ASP A 360 5.97 19.82 -10.75
CA ASP A 360 6.88 19.00 -11.56
C ASP A 360 7.71 18.12 -10.64
N CYS A 361 7.55 16.79 -10.78
CA CYS A 361 8.18 15.79 -9.92
C CYS A 361 9.03 14.84 -10.76
N PRO A 362 10.25 15.25 -11.15
CA PRO A 362 11.10 14.47 -12.05
C PRO A 362 11.59 13.15 -11.45
N ALA A 363 11.85 13.10 -10.14
CA ALA A 363 12.26 11.86 -9.48
C ALA A 363 11.11 10.84 -9.44
N ALA A 364 9.90 11.27 -9.11
CA ALA A 364 8.69 10.43 -9.18
C ALA A 364 8.45 9.88 -10.59
N ARG A 365 8.63 10.72 -11.63
CA ARG A 365 8.52 10.32 -13.04
C ARG A 365 9.57 9.28 -13.44
N MET A 366 10.80 9.45 -12.98
CA MET A 366 11.89 8.48 -13.18
C MET A 366 11.57 7.16 -12.47
N LEU A 367 11.17 7.21 -11.20
CA LEU A 367 10.80 6.04 -10.41
C LEU A 367 9.64 5.25 -11.05
N ALA A 368 8.63 5.95 -11.54
CA ALA A 368 7.51 5.33 -12.27
C ALA A 368 7.95 4.54 -13.51
N ARG A 369 9.05 4.93 -14.15
CA ARG A 369 9.60 4.25 -15.35
C ARG A 369 10.59 3.13 -15.00
N GLU A 370 11.36 3.26 -13.93
CA GLU A 370 12.47 2.36 -13.61
C GLU A 370 12.12 1.30 -12.57
N ALA A 371 11.11 1.53 -11.71
CA ALA A 371 10.80 0.63 -10.60
C ALA A 371 10.28 -0.74 -11.06
N VAL A 372 10.84 -1.81 -10.49
CA VAL A 372 10.45 -3.20 -10.70
C VAL A 372 10.30 -3.88 -9.35
N ASN A 373 9.14 -4.46 -9.09
CA ASN A 373 8.85 -5.20 -7.87
C ASN A 373 9.15 -6.69 -8.07
N LEU A 374 9.95 -7.26 -7.21
CA LEU A 374 10.25 -8.69 -7.21
C LEU A 374 9.21 -9.48 -6.39
N PRO A 375 8.91 -10.74 -6.76
CA PRO A 375 8.00 -11.59 -6.01
C PRO A 375 8.44 -11.82 -4.56
N MET A 376 7.62 -11.47 -3.57
CA MET A 376 7.95 -11.48 -2.13
C MET A 376 7.32 -12.63 -1.36
N TRP A 377 6.81 -13.66 -2.02
CA TRP A 377 6.11 -14.78 -1.38
C TRP A 377 6.99 -16.01 -1.08
N GLY A 378 8.32 -15.91 -1.35
CA GLY A 378 9.31 -16.92 -0.98
C GLY A 378 9.48 -18.08 -1.97
N GLY A 379 8.66 -18.18 -3.02
CA GLY A 379 8.80 -19.24 -4.00
C GLY A 379 9.61 -18.83 -5.23
N GLY A 380 10.45 -19.76 -5.75
CA GLY A 380 11.23 -19.54 -6.97
C GLY A 380 12.39 -18.56 -6.83
N LEU A 381 12.84 -18.26 -5.62
CA LEU A 381 13.87 -17.26 -5.33
C LEU A 381 15.18 -17.53 -6.10
N LEU A 382 15.65 -18.77 -6.12
CA LEU A 382 16.87 -19.14 -6.86
C LEU A 382 16.70 -18.87 -8.36
N LYS A 383 15.59 -19.32 -8.94
CA LYS A 383 15.30 -19.09 -10.37
C LYS A 383 15.27 -17.59 -10.72
N ILE A 384 14.72 -16.75 -9.83
CA ILE A 384 14.70 -15.30 -10.02
C ILE A 384 16.13 -14.74 -9.95
N ALA A 385 16.93 -15.15 -8.97
CA ALA A 385 18.32 -14.70 -8.83
C ALA A 385 19.18 -15.12 -10.02
N ASP A 386 19.03 -16.36 -10.49
CA ASP A 386 19.75 -16.89 -11.66
C ASP A 386 19.36 -16.15 -12.94
N PHE A 387 18.07 -15.81 -13.10
CA PHE A 387 17.61 -14.97 -14.20
C PHE A 387 18.36 -13.63 -14.24
N PHE A 388 18.45 -12.93 -13.10
CA PHE A 388 19.15 -11.64 -13.06
C PHE A 388 20.65 -11.80 -13.35
N ARG A 389 21.31 -12.82 -12.79
CA ARG A 389 22.74 -13.05 -13.03
C ARG A 389 23.04 -13.39 -14.49
N SER A 390 22.28 -14.28 -15.09
CA SER A 390 22.50 -14.69 -16.49
C SER A 390 22.17 -13.56 -17.47
N HIS A 391 21.10 -12.81 -17.20
CA HIS A 391 20.63 -11.78 -18.10
C HIS A 391 21.58 -10.60 -18.22
N ILE A 392 22.17 -10.16 -17.10
CA ILE A 392 23.06 -8.99 -17.04
C ILE A 392 24.44 -9.32 -17.57
N VAL A 393 24.95 -10.54 -17.33
CA VAL A 393 26.25 -10.99 -17.86
C VAL A 393 26.22 -11.02 -19.40
N TYR A 394 25.11 -11.46 -20.01
CA TYR A 394 24.98 -11.50 -21.48
C TYR A 394 24.88 -10.12 -22.15
N GLN A 395 24.38 -9.08 -21.48
CA GLN A 395 24.28 -7.73 -22.05
C GLN A 395 25.64 -6.99 -22.09
N HIS A 396 26.63 -7.40 -21.28
CA HIS A 396 27.96 -6.81 -21.26
C HIS A 396 29.00 -7.61 -22.09
N SER A 397 28.60 -8.75 -22.66
CA SER A 397 29.46 -9.59 -23.49
C SER A 397 29.20 -9.41 -25.00
N ASN A 398 28.27 -8.53 -25.37
CA ASN A 398 27.97 -8.10 -26.74
C ASN A 398 28.04 -6.56 -26.82
#